data_1b4a9b6f65c0c69b01fd0d71deb97de4
#
_entry.id   1b4a9b6f65c0c69b01fd0d71deb97de4
#
_cell.length_a   1.000
_cell.length_b   1.000
_cell.length_c   1.000
_cell.angle_alpha   90.00
_cell.angle_beta   90.00
_cell.angle_gamma   90.00
#
_symmetry.space_group_name_H-M   'P 1'
#
loop_
_entity.id
_entity.type
_entity.pdbx_description
1 polymer ?
#
loop_
_entity_poly.entity_id
_entity_poly.type
_entity_poly.pdbx_seq_one_letter_code
_entity_poly.pdbx_strand_id
1 'polypeptide(L)'
;PHPDGRPIHTFRSYTAFFSGERLTVEDLTIENDAGPGSAVGQAVAAYVDSVQAVFRNVTLLGNQDTLFCAPLPEKEREKDGFLGPRCFAPRRPSAQYYQGCTIAGDIDFIFGGGDALFEQCILRTVNNHIPHSYVTAPSGHAEGLGFVFWDCDFVSDCPAGTVYLSRPWRPEGKTAVLDCRLGAHIAPEGFSPWNDRTDTNLACFAEAGSTGAGAAERPDWVKKPSAAEAADLLKRARKRCRPV
;
A
#
# COMPACT_ATOMS: atom_id res chain seq x y z
N PRO A 1 21.38 -15.72 1.46
CA PRO A 1 22.05 -14.41 1.46
C PRO A 1 22.21 -13.88 0.03
N HIS A 2 22.31 -12.57 -0.09
CA HIS A 2 22.67 -11.91 -1.34
C HIS A 2 24.14 -12.28 -1.75
N PRO A 3 24.53 -12.19 -3.04
CA PRO A 3 25.91 -12.52 -3.46
C PRO A 3 27.03 -11.78 -2.73
N ASP A 4 26.75 -10.62 -2.11
CA ASP A 4 27.70 -9.89 -1.25
C ASP A 4 27.84 -10.45 0.17
N GLY A 5 27.19 -11.58 0.49
CA GLY A 5 27.19 -12.25 1.78
C GLY A 5 26.26 -11.66 2.84
N ARG A 6 25.59 -10.53 2.56
CA ARG A 6 24.63 -9.90 3.48
C ARG A 6 23.23 -10.47 3.32
N PRO A 7 22.34 -10.30 4.31
CA PRO A 7 20.92 -10.62 4.16
C PRO A 7 20.28 -9.91 2.97
N ILE A 8 19.27 -10.53 2.36
CA ILE A 8 18.54 -9.93 1.24
C ILE A 8 17.78 -8.69 1.70
N HIS A 9 17.10 -8.75 2.84
CA HIS A 9 16.18 -7.71 3.32
C HIS A 9 15.08 -7.34 2.31
N THR A 10 14.17 -6.45 2.70
CA THR A 10 13.01 -6.06 1.90
C THR A 10 13.37 -5.58 0.49
N PHE A 11 14.27 -4.62 0.39
CA PHE A 11 14.50 -3.89 -0.87
C PHE A 11 15.46 -4.56 -1.85
N ARG A 12 15.88 -5.80 -1.58
CA ARG A 12 16.60 -6.67 -2.51
C ARG A 12 15.81 -7.93 -2.88
N SER A 13 14.62 -8.12 -2.28
CA SER A 13 13.82 -9.33 -2.47
C SER A 13 12.90 -9.27 -3.68
N TYR A 14 12.88 -8.17 -4.42
CA TYR A 14 11.94 -7.94 -5.51
C TYR A 14 12.08 -8.95 -6.65
N THR A 15 10.91 -9.35 -7.18
CA THR A 15 10.83 -10.10 -8.43
C THR A 15 11.03 -9.17 -9.62
N ALA A 16 10.38 -7.99 -9.61
CA ALA A 16 10.51 -6.99 -10.66
C ALA A 16 10.84 -5.60 -10.08
N PHE A 17 11.81 -4.92 -10.70
CA PHE A 17 12.20 -3.55 -10.37
C PHE A 17 11.90 -2.63 -11.56
N PHE A 18 11.04 -1.65 -11.31
CA PHE A 18 10.62 -0.66 -12.29
C PHE A 18 11.18 0.71 -11.92
N SER A 19 11.96 1.33 -12.80
CA SER A 19 12.45 2.67 -12.59
C SER A 19 12.46 3.49 -13.89
N GLY A 20 12.42 4.81 -13.77
CA GLY A 20 12.43 5.71 -14.92
C GLY A 20 11.56 6.94 -14.71
N GLU A 21 11.43 7.75 -15.76
CA GLU A 21 10.59 8.96 -15.72
C GLU A 21 9.11 8.60 -15.91
N ARG A 22 8.82 7.75 -16.90
CA ARG A 22 7.47 7.29 -17.23
C ARG A 22 7.51 5.82 -17.62
N LEU A 23 6.58 5.05 -17.11
CA LEU A 23 6.40 3.66 -17.51
C LEU A 23 4.93 3.26 -17.53
N THR A 24 4.62 2.27 -18.35
CA THR A 24 3.31 1.62 -18.39
C THR A 24 3.54 0.11 -18.37
N VAL A 25 2.78 -0.57 -17.53
CA VAL A 25 2.77 -2.04 -17.41
C VAL A 25 1.32 -2.48 -17.57
N GLU A 26 1.07 -3.42 -18.47
CA GLU A 26 -0.28 -3.87 -18.79
C GLU A 26 -0.31 -5.40 -18.96
N ASP A 27 -1.44 -6.02 -18.56
CA ASP A 27 -1.75 -7.43 -18.84
C ASP A 27 -0.66 -8.42 -18.38
N LEU A 28 -0.11 -8.22 -17.19
CA LEU A 28 1.01 -8.98 -16.66
C LEU A 28 0.72 -9.49 -15.25
N THR A 29 1.22 -10.68 -14.94
CA THR A 29 1.28 -11.20 -13.57
C THR A 29 2.73 -11.19 -13.08
N ILE A 30 2.94 -10.63 -11.89
CA ILE A 30 4.22 -10.63 -11.18
C ILE A 30 4.00 -11.25 -9.81
N GLU A 31 4.74 -12.28 -9.51
CA GLU A 31 4.64 -13.01 -8.25
C GLU A 31 5.99 -13.05 -7.54
N ASN A 32 5.96 -12.89 -6.23
CA ASN A 32 7.05 -13.29 -5.36
C ASN A 32 6.58 -14.49 -4.52
N ASP A 33 7.05 -15.67 -4.87
CA ASP A 33 6.66 -16.96 -4.30
C ASP A 33 7.57 -17.43 -3.15
N ALA A 34 8.33 -16.52 -2.54
CA ALA A 34 9.21 -16.85 -1.42
C ALA A 34 8.49 -17.47 -0.22
N GLY A 35 7.20 -17.19 -0.07
CA GLY A 35 6.36 -17.73 0.98
C GLY A 35 5.86 -16.70 2.00
N PRO A 36 5.15 -17.13 3.06
CA PRO A 36 4.57 -16.24 4.04
C PRO A 36 5.62 -15.49 4.85
N GLY A 37 5.31 -14.25 5.23
CA GLY A 37 6.22 -13.39 5.98
C GLY A 37 6.70 -13.98 7.32
N SER A 38 5.89 -14.82 7.95
CA SER A 38 6.27 -15.57 9.18
C SER A 38 7.44 -16.54 8.99
N ALA A 39 7.67 -17.00 7.74
CA ALA A 39 8.76 -17.92 7.42
C ALA A 39 9.96 -17.22 6.78
N VAL A 40 9.73 -16.23 5.92
CA VAL A 40 10.78 -15.63 5.07
C VAL A 40 10.99 -14.14 5.30
N GLY A 41 10.09 -13.47 6.04
CA GLY A 41 10.08 -12.01 6.17
C GLY A 41 9.44 -11.33 4.95
N GLN A 42 9.87 -10.12 4.67
CA GLN A 42 9.38 -9.31 3.56
C GLN A 42 9.87 -9.84 2.21
N ALA A 43 8.98 -9.88 1.22
CA ALA A 43 9.29 -10.36 -0.13
C ALA A 43 8.48 -9.59 -1.19
N VAL A 44 9.16 -8.64 -1.85
CA VAL A 44 8.54 -7.69 -2.79
C VAL A 44 8.30 -8.35 -4.15
N ALA A 45 7.07 -8.34 -4.66
CA ALA A 45 6.79 -8.74 -6.05
C ALA A 45 7.17 -7.59 -7.01
N ALA A 46 6.70 -6.38 -6.76
CA ALA A 46 6.97 -5.22 -7.59
C ALA A 46 7.56 -4.05 -6.78
N TYR A 47 8.77 -3.64 -7.13
CA TYR A 47 9.41 -2.43 -6.62
C TYR A 47 9.27 -1.32 -7.68
N VAL A 48 8.44 -0.33 -7.42
CA VAL A 48 8.12 0.73 -8.39
C VAL A 48 8.72 2.06 -7.95
N ASP A 49 9.82 2.47 -8.61
CA ASP A 49 10.54 3.73 -8.40
C ASP A 49 10.61 4.54 -9.70
N SER A 50 9.46 5.02 -10.13
CA SER A 50 9.30 5.86 -11.31
C SER A 50 8.68 7.19 -10.93
N VAL A 51 9.00 8.26 -11.64
CA VAL A 51 8.36 9.57 -11.44
C VAL A 51 6.87 9.47 -11.75
N GLN A 52 6.51 8.75 -12.83
CA GLN A 52 5.14 8.42 -13.16
C GLN A 52 5.05 6.96 -13.64
N ALA A 53 4.20 6.17 -13.00
CA ALA A 53 3.95 4.78 -13.36
C ALA A 53 2.45 4.52 -13.55
N VAL A 54 2.14 3.70 -14.54
CA VAL A 54 0.78 3.26 -14.84
C VAL A 54 0.76 1.74 -14.92
N PHE A 55 -0.14 1.14 -14.15
CA PHE A 55 -0.40 -0.30 -14.18
C PHE A 55 -1.87 -0.52 -14.55
N ARG A 56 -2.14 -1.29 -15.61
CA ARG A 56 -3.50 -1.65 -16.02
C ARG A 56 -3.64 -3.16 -16.14
N ASN A 57 -4.69 -3.68 -15.53
CA ASN A 57 -4.98 -5.12 -15.60
C ASN A 57 -3.76 -5.99 -15.20
N VAL A 58 -3.01 -5.53 -14.17
CA VAL A 58 -1.82 -6.23 -13.66
C VAL A 58 -2.17 -6.97 -12.39
N THR A 59 -1.68 -8.20 -12.27
CA THR A 59 -1.82 -9.01 -11.07
C THR A 59 -0.48 -9.05 -10.32
N LEU A 60 -0.46 -8.61 -9.06
CA LEU A 60 0.69 -8.65 -8.17
C LEU A 60 0.40 -9.63 -7.05
N LEU A 61 1.18 -10.70 -6.96
CA LEU A 61 1.00 -11.76 -5.97
C LEU A 61 2.22 -11.82 -5.03
N GLY A 62 1.93 -11.93 -3.75
CA GLY A 62 2.94 -12.08 -2.71
C GLY A 62 2.31 -12.32 -1.35
N ASN A 63 3.07 -12.06 -0.32
CA ASN A 63 2.65 -12.13 1.07
C ASN A 63 2.98 -10.80 1.77
N GLN A 64 3.99 -10.76 2.64
CA GLN A 64 4.40 -9.51 3.28
C GLN A 64 5.15 -8.61 2.29
N ASP A 65 4.74 -7.34 2.19
CA ASP A 65 5.41 -6.30 1.40
C ASP A 65 5.35 -6.52 -0.15
N THR A 66 4.23 -6.97 -0.70
CA THR A 66 4.09 -7.34 -2.13
C THR A 66 4.41 -6.19 -3.10
N LEU A 67 3.86 -4.98 -2.87
CA LEU A 67 4.04 -3.80 -3.75
C LEU A 67 4.70 -2.66 -2.99
N PHE A 68 5.89 -2.28 -3.40
CA PHE A 68 6.55 -1.07 -2.93
C PHE A 68 6.33 0.11 -3.88
N CYS A 69 5.66 1.14 -3.39
CA CYS A 69 5.43 2.42 -4.06
C CYS A 69 6.47 3.45 -3.58
N ALA A 70 7.61 3.56 -4.29
CA ALA A 70 8.66 4.52 -3.93
C ALA A 70 8.14 5.98 -3.87
N PRO A 71 8.84 6.90 -3.18
CA PRO A 71 10.21 6.75 -2.67
C PRO A 71 10.31 6.05 -1.32
N LEU A 72 11.55 5.64 -1.01
CA LEU A 72 11.93 5.28 0.36
C LEU A 72 11.78 6.48 1.29
N PRO A 73 11.48 6.30 2.57
CA PRO A 73 11.59 7.37 3.57
C PRO A 73 12.98 8.01 3.61
N GLU A 74 13.08 9.24 4.12
CA GLU A 74 14.34 9.97 4.22
C GLU A 74 15.39 9.25 5.08
N LYS A 75 14.94 8.62 6.17
CA LYS A 75 15.82 7.94 7.12
C LYS A 75 15.39 6.50 7.36
N GLU A 76 16.36 5.60 7.33
CA GLU A 76 16.17 4.24 7.82
C GLU A 76 16.02 4.22 9.35
N ARG A 77 15.33 3.22 9.88
CA ARG A 77 15.18 3.00 11.32
C ARG A 77 16.23 2.05 11.86
N GLU A 78 16.64 1.12 11.03
CA GLU A 78 17.63 0.09 11.34
C GLU A 78 18.78 0.21 10.34
N LYS A 79 19.99 -0.09 10.79
CA LYS A 79 21.18 -0.09 9.94
C LYS A 79 20.95 -1.03 8.74
N ASP A 80 21.27 -0.54 7.55
CA ASP A 80 21.09 -1.27 6.29
C ASP A 80 19.64 -1.62 5.94
N GLY A 81 18.65 -1.04 6.64
CA GLY A 81 17.22 -1.32 6.44
C GLY A 81 16.71 -0.96 5.04
N PHE A 82 17.38 -0.03 4.35
CA PHE A 82 17.05 0.35 2.97
C PHE A 82 18.02 -0.24 1.93
N LEU A 83 18.82 -1.21 2.32
CA LEU A 83 19.79 -1.81 1.42
C LEU A 83 19.09 -2.39 0.18
N GLY A 84 19.38 -1.81 -0.98
CA GLY A 84 18.72 -2.12 -2.25
C GLY A 84 19.14 -1.18 -3.37
N PRO A 85 18.51 -1.27 -4.55
CA PRO A 85 18.93 -0.54 -5.75
C PRO A 85 18.83 0.98 -5.61
N ARG A 86 18.01 1.49 -4.68
CA ARG A 86 17.76 2.93 -4.52
C ARG A 86 18.13 3.48 -3.14
N CYS A 87 18.91 2.76 -2.35
CA CYS A 87 19.27 3.17 -0.99
C CYS A 87 19.96 4.55 -0.93
N PHE A 88 20.81 4.88 -1.92
CA PHE A 88 21.52 6.17 -2.02
C PHE A 88 20.89 7.15 -3.04
N ALA A 89 19.78 6.78 -3.66
CA ALA A 89 19.16 7.63 -4.67
C ALA A 89 18.40 8.79 -4.02
N PRO A 90 18.28 9.94 -4.71
CA PRO A 90 17.40 11.02 -4.27
C PRO A 90 15.96 10.55 -4.09
N ARG A 91 15.28 11.04 -3.06
CA ARG A 91 13.86 10.75 -2.77
C ARG A 91 12.99 11.58 -3.70
N ARG A 92 12.77 11.11 -4.93
CA ARG A 92 11.96 11.82 -5.93
C ARG A 92 10.47 11.57 -5.65
N PRO A 93 9.61 12.59 -5.80
CA PRO A 93 8.18 12.38 -5.79
C PRO A 93 7.75 11.39 -6.89
N SER A 94 6.97 10.40 -6.52
CA SER A 94 6.43 9.38 -7.43
C SER A 94 4.91 9.49 -7.47
N ALA A 95 4.34 9.39 -8.67
CA ALA A 95 2.92 9.35 -8.91
C ALA A 95 2.58 8.06 -9.64
N GLN A 96 1.76 7.21 -9.02
CA GLN A 96 1.47 5.87 -9.51
C GLN A 96 -0.03 5.68 -9.69
N TYR A 97 -0.42 5.07 -10.79
CA TYR A 97 -1.80 4.80 -11.13
C TYR A 97 -2.01 3.32 -11.40
N TYR A 98 -2.93 2.72 -10.67
CA TYR A 98 -3.31 1.31 -10.79
C TYR A 98 -4.78 1.23 -11.16
N GLN A 99 -5.10 0.61 -12.30
CA GLN A 99 -6.46 0.46 -12.80
C GLN A 99 -6.79 -0.99 -13.09
N GLY A 100 -7.86 -1.50 -12.50
CA GLY A 100 -8.31 -2.89 -12.74
C GLY A 100 -7.29 -3.94 -12.32
N CYS A 101 -6.37 -3.59 -11.41
CA CYS A 101 -5.32 -4.49 -10.94
C CYS A 101 -5.81 -5.39 -9.82
N THR A 102 -5.20 -6.57 -9.69
CA THR A 102 -5.34 -7.43 -8.51
C THR A 102 -4.04 -7.40 -7.72
N ILE A 103 -4.10 -7.06 -6.44
CA ILE A 103 -2.92 -7.03 -5.57
C ILE A 103 -3.21 -7.89 -4.35
N ALA A 104 -2.37 -8.90 -4.11
CA ALA A 104 -2.54 -9.87 -3.06
C ALA A 104 -1.35 -9.90 -2.10
N GLY A 105 -1.63 -10.04 -0.80
CA GLY A 105 -0.64 -10.18 0.25
C GLY A 105 -1.29 -10.27 1.63
N ASP A 106 -0.49 -10.30 2.70
CA ASP A 106 -1.00 -10.45 4.07
C ASP A 106 -0.65 -9.26 4.97
N ILE A 107 0.61 -8.85 5.05
CA ILE A 107 1.06 -7.76 5.91
C ILE A 107 1.68 -6.65 5.05
N ASP A 108 1.16 -5.41 5.22
CA ASP A 108 1.71 -4.21 4.59
C ASP A 108 1.94 -4.40 3.08
N PHE A 109 1.04 -5.17 2.44
CA PHE A 109 1.30 -5.65 1.09
C PHE A 109 1.26 -4.56 0.00
N ILE A 110 0.85 -3.33 0.37
CA ILE A 110 1.08 -2.11 -0.41
C ILE A 110 1.74 -1.10 0.52
N PHE A 111 2.99 -0.72 0.24
CA PHE A 111 3.73 0.15 1.16
C PHE A 111 4.63 1.15 0.41
N GLY A 112 5.08 2.20 1.09
CA GLY A 112 5.98 3.18 0.53
C GLY A 112 5.54 4.63 0.65
N GLY A 113 6.28 5.54 0.00
CA GLY A 113 6.14 6.98 0.15
C GLY A 113 5.51 7.72 -1.04
N GLY A 114 5.13 7.00 -2.11
CA GLY A 114 4.56 7.59 -3.31
C GLY A 114 3.11 8.04 -3.15
N ASP A 115 2.68 8.93 -4.04
CA ASP A 115 1.26 9.18 -4.28
C ASP A 115 0.74 8.09 -5.22
N ALA A 116 -0.23 7.30 -4.78
CA ALA A 116 -0.78 6.21 -5.58
C ALA A 116 -2.31 6.23 -5.59
N LEU A 117 -2.88 6.16 -6.79
CA LEU A 117 -4.31 6.03 -7.00
C LEU A 117 -4.62 4.61 -7.50
N PHE A 118 -5.47 3.91 -6.77
CA PHE A 118 -6.01 2.59 -7.12
C PHE A 118 -7.47 2.77 -7.51
N GLU A 119 -7.78 2.52 -8.77
CA GLU A 119 -9.15 2.59 -9.30
C GLU A 119 -9.61 1.20 -9.74
N GLN A 120 -10.77 0.76 -9.23
CA GLN A 120 -11.42 -0.49 -9.62
C GLN A 120 -10.48 -1.70 -9.48
N CYS A 121 -9.69 -1.69 -8.42
CA CYS A 121 -8.75 -2.77 -8.12
C CYS A 121 -9.34 -3.77 -7.13
N ILE A 122 -8.82 -4.99 -7.16
CA ILE A 122 -9.09 -6.03 -6.18
C ILE A 122 -7.90 -6.11 -5.22
N LEU A 123 -8.14 -5.81 -3.95
CA LEU A 123 -7.17 -5.91 -2.86
C LEU A 123 -7.48 -7.20 -2.10
N ARG A 124 -6.65 -8.23 -2.32
CA ARG A 124 -6.88 -9.55 -1.74
C ARG A 124 -5.95 -9.82 -0.57
N THR A 125 -6.50 -9.87 0.65
CA THR A 125 -5.70 -10.31 1.80
C THR A 125 -5.61 -11.83 1.80
N VAL A 126 -4.37 -12.34 1.82
CA VAL A 126 -4.06 -13.79 1.88
C VAL A 126 -4.16 -14.27 3.33
N ASN A 127 -4.88 -15.36 3.54
CA ASN A 127 -5.04 -15.95 4.86
C ASN A 127 -3.86 -16.87 5.21
N ASN A 128 -2.84 -16.31 5.84
CA ASN A 128 -1.69 -17.06 6.36
C ASN A 128 -1.86 -17.44 7.86
N HIS A 129 -3.11 -17.46 8.36
CA HIS A 129 -3.46 -17.81 9.74
C HIS A 129 -2.75 -16.98 10.79
N ILE A 130 -2.44 -15.72 10.48
CA ILE A 130 -1.88 -14.75 11.43
C ILE A 130 -3.00 -13.98 12.14
N PRO A 131 -2.77 -13.50 13.39
CA PRO A 131 -3.82 -12.82 14.16
C PRO A 131 -4.38 -11.57 13.49
N HIS A 132 -3.53 -10.79 12.84
CA HIS A 132 -3.91 -9.56 12.15
C HIS A 132 -3.12 -9.37 10.86
N SER A 133 -3.82 -8.89 9.83
CA SER A 133 -3.25 -8.50 8.54
C SER A 133 -3.44 -7.00 8.29
N TYR A 134 -2.65 -6.44 7.39
CA TYR A 134 -2.69 -5.02 7.05
C TYR A 134 -2.56 -4.84 5.53
N VAL A 135 -3.52 -4.12 4.93
CA VAL A 135 -3.48 -3.91 3.48
C VAL A 135 -2.36 -2.93 3.12
N THR A 136 -2.27 -1.80 3.84
CA THR A 136 -1.30 -0.77 3.47
C THR A 136 -0.45 -0.27 4.63
N ALA A 137 0.79 0.15 4.28
CA ALA A 137 1.74 0.80 5.18
C ALA A 137 2.38 2.03 4.48
N PRO A 138 1.65 3.16 4.38
CA PRO A 138 2.18 4.36 3.77
C PRO A 138 3.27 5.01 4.64
N SER A 139 4.30 5.55 3.98
CA SER A 139 5.27 6.45 4.63
C SER A 139 5.08 7.91 4.23
N GLY A 140 4.63 8.16 3.01
CA GLY A 140 4.21 9.45 2.50
C GLY A 140 5.16 10.62 2.76
N HIS A 141 4.64 11.82 2.55
CA HIS A 141 5.25 13.10 2.96
C HIS A 141 4.11 14.11 3.24
N ALA A 142 4.42 15.19 3.97
CA ALA A 142 3.41 16.11 4.50
C ALA A 142 2.45 16.66 3.42
N GLU A 143 2.96 16.99 2.24
CA GLU A 143 2.18 17.55 1.12
C GLU A 143 1.62 16.47 0.16
N GLY A 144 2.00 15.20 0.34
CA GLY A 144 1.55 14.08 -0.50
C GLY A 144 0.08 13.74 -0.30
N LEU A 145 -0.48 13.07 -1.29
CA LEU A 145 -1.82 12.47 -1.21
C LEU A 145 -1.80 11.12 -0.50
N GLY A 146 -0.66 10.41 -0.57
CA GLY A 146 -0.54 9.05 -0.11
C GLY A 146 -1.29 8.05 -1.00
N PHE A 147 -1.87 7.01 -0.39
CA PHE A 147 -2.62 5.99 -1.11
C PHE A 147 -4.10 6.33 -1.13
N VAL A 148 -4.68 6.38 -2.32
CA VAL A 148 -6.12 6.64 -2.53
C VAL A 148 -6.72 5.44 -3.26
N PHE A 149 -7.69 4.81 -2.63
CA PHE A 149 -8.49 3.71 -3.20
C PHE A 149 -9.86 4.25 -3.58
N TRP A 150 -10.29 4.00 -4.81
CA TRP A 150 -11.61 4.40 -5.29
C TRP A 150 -12.26 3.27 -6.08
N ASP A 151 -13.52 2.95 -5.72
CA ASP A 151 -14.32 1.87 -6.34
C ASP A 151 -13.58 0.52 -6.37
N CYS A 152 -12.84 0.21 -5.29
CA CYS A 152 -12.08 -1.02 -5.14
C CYS A 152 -12.82 -2.08 -4.32
N ASP A 153 -12.50 -3.35 -4.53
CA ASP A 153 -12.95 -4.48 -3.75
C ASP A 153 -11.88 -4.98 -2.79
N PHE A 154 -12.17 -4.96 -1.50
CA PHE A 154 -11.34 -5.59 -0.47
C PHE A 154 -11.91 -6.97 -0.15
N VAL A 155 -11.18 -8.00 -0.54
CA VAL A 155 -11.63 -9.40 -0.46
C VAL A 155 -10.66 -10.28 0.31
N SER A 156 -11.16 -11.29 1.00
CA SER A 156 -10.35 -12.28 1.72
C SER A 156 -11.20 -13.44 2.21
N ASP A 157 -10.53 -14.53 2.56
CA ASP A 157 -11.02 -15.65 3.37
C ASP A 157 -10.48 -15.60 4.82
N CYS A 158 -9.83 -14.52 5.22
CA CYS A 158 -9.46 -14.27 6.61
C CYS A 158 -10.70 -14.21 7.52
N PRO A 159 -10.56 -14.56 8.81
CA PRO A 159 -11.65 -14.40 9.77
C PRO A 159 -12.17 -12.94 9.82
N ALA A 160 -13.45 -12.78 10.15
CA ALA A 160 -14.06 -11.46 10.25
C ALA A 160 -13.32 -10.57 11.26
N GLY A 161 -13.10 -9.30 10.90
CA GLY A 161 -12.53 -8.31 11.79
C GLY A 161 -11.02 -8.46 12.06
N THR A 162 -10.27 -9.19 11.24
CA THR A 162 -8.83 -9.44 11.47
C THR A 162 -7.91 -8.66 10.56
N VAL A 163 -8.44 -7.86 9.62
CA VAL A 163 -7.65 -7.13 8.62
C VAL A 163 -7.87 -5.63 8.77
N TYR A 164 -6.79 -4.88 8.86
CA TYR A 164 -6.82 -3.42 8.85
C TYR A 164 -6.53 -2.87 7.45
N LEU A 165 -7.23 -1.82 7.05
CA LEU A 165 -7.05 -1.12 5.77
C LEU A 165 -5.68 -0.45 5.68
N SER A 166 -5.18 0.06 6.80
CA SER A 166 -3.88 0.73 6.83
C SER A 166 -3.32 0.86 8.24
N ARG A 167 -1.98 0.94 8.32
CA ARG A 167 -1.22 1.43 9.47
C ARG A 167 -0.07 2.32 8.99
N PRO A 168 0.31 3.42 9.68
CA PRO A 168 1.27 4.37 9.15
C PRO A 168 2.70 3.89 9.39
N TRP A 169 3.44 3.57 8.33
CA TRP A 169 4.87 3.24 8.45
C TRP A 169 5.71 4.45 8.89
N ARG A 170 5.28 5.66 8.52
CA ARG A 170 5.83 6.95 8.98
C ARG A 170 4.69 7.90 9.36
N PRO A 171 4.97 8.95 10.18
CA PRO A 171 3.92 9.88 10.64
C PRO A 171 3.14 10.58 9.53
N GLU A 172 3.78 10.83 8.39
CA GLU A 172 3.15 11.49 7.23
C GLU A 172 2.38 10.51 6.32
N GLY A 173 2.37 9.22 6.65
CA GLY A 173 1.64 8.21 5.88
C GLY A 173 0.16 8.51 5.81
N LYS A 174 -0.43 8.45 4.60
CA LYS A 174 -1.84 8.74 4.35
C LYS A 174 -2.49 7.64 3.55
N THR A 175 -3.72 7.30 3.91
CA THR A 175 -4.58 6.40 3.14
C THR A 175 -6.00 6.92 3.14
N ALA A 176 -6.61 6.98 1.95
CA ALA A 176 -8.03 7.27 1.79
C ALA A 176 -8.72 6.12 1.06
N VAL A 177 -9.86 5.68 1.60
CA VAL A 177 -10.72 4.63 1.04
C VAL A 177 -12.06 5.26 0.69
N LEU A 178 -12.38 5.33 -0.61
CA LEU A 178 -13.51 6.07 -1.15
C LEU A 178 -14.39 5.15 -2.00
N ASP A 179 -15.67 5.07 -1.69
CA ASP A 179 -16.68 4.30 -2.43
C ASP A 179 -16.29 2.82 -2.67
N CYS A 180 -15.58 2.20 -1.71
CA CYS A 180 -15.08 0.84 -1.84
C CYS A 180 -16.02 -0.21 -1.25
N ARG A 181 -15.89 -1.46 -1.68
CA ARG A 181 -16.59 -2.61 -1.11
C ARG A 181 -15.68 -3.36 -0.16
N LEU A 182 -16.06 -3.44 1.11
CA LEU A 182 -15.27 -4.01 2.19
C LEU A 182 -15.87 -5.34 2.64
N GLY A 183 -15.10 -6.42 2.49
CA GLY A 183 -15.47 -7.75 2.97
C GLY A 183 -15.48 -7.84 4.51
N ALA A 184 -16.13 -8.85 5.06
CA ALA A 184 -16.29 -9.05 6.51
C ALA A 184 -14.96 -9.16 7.28
N HIS A 185 -13.86 -9.48 6.60
CA HIS A 185 -12.53 -9.57 7.19
C HIS A 185 -11.99 -8.22 7.70
N ILE A 186 -12.50 -7.09 7.20
CA ILE A 186 -12.06 -5.75 7.63
C ILE A 186 -12.50 -5.49 9.07
N ALA A 187 -11.53 -5.09 9.90
CA ALA A 187 -11.74 -4.76 11.30
C ALA A 187 -12.69 -3.57 11.47
N PRO A 188 -13.53 -3.54 12.51
CA PRO A 188 -14.46 -2.42 12.75
C PRO A 188 -13.76 -1.06 12.86
N GLU A 189 -12.54 -1.01 13.42
CA GLU A 189 -11.72 0.19 13.51
C GLU A 189 -11.23 0.68 12.15
N GLY A 190 -11.17 -0.20 11.15
CA GLY A 190 -10.68 0.05 9.80
C GLY A 190 -9.19 0.30 9.70
N PHE A 191 -8.64 1.08 10.59
CA PHE A 191 -7.23 1.49 10.61
C PHE A 191 -6.58 1.18 11.95
N SER A 192 -5.26 1.01 11.97
CA SER A 192 -4.52 0.66 13.17
C SER A 192 -3.33 1.60 13.38
N PRO A 193 -2.94 1.92 14.62
CA PRO A 193 -1.65 2.52 14.89
C PRO A 193 -0.52 1.52 14.57
N TRP A 194 0.68 2.05 14.37
CA TRP A 194 1.86 1.20 14.19
C TRP A 194 2.36 0.70 15.54
N ASN A 195 1.95 -0.51 15.92
CA ASN A 195 2.22 -1.08 17.25
C ASN A 195 1.76 -0.11 18.37
N ASP A 196 2.49 -0.06 19.50
CA ASP A 196 2.21 0.85 20.63
C ASP A 196 2.77 2.28 20.43
N ARG A 197 3.03 2.69 19.20
CA ARG A 197 3.62 4.00 18.91
C ARG A 197 2.62 5.12 19.10
N THR A 198 2.98 6.08 19.92
CA THR A 198 2.21 7.29 20.19
C THR A 198 2.53 8.43 19.20
N ASP A 199 3.64 8.34 18.45
CA ASP A 199 4.09 9.30 17.45
C ASP A 199 3.35 9.17 16.10
N THR A 200 2.39 8.27 16.02
CA THR A 200 1.62 7.99 14.82
C THR A 200 0.53 9.04 14.63
N ASN A 201 0.56 9.77 13.52
CA ASN A 201 -0.50 10.70 13.16
C ASN A 201 -1.68 9.98 12.51
N LEU A 202 -2.59 9.45 13.33
CA LEU A 202 -3.79 8.75 12.86
C LEU A 202 -4.76 9.65 12.05
N ALA A 203 -4.63 10.97 12.14
CA ALA A 203 -5.42 11.91 11.35
C ALA A 203 -5.10 11.87 9.85
N CYS A 204 -4.13 11.08 9.41
CA CYS A 204 -3.81 10.84 8.00
C CYS A 204 -4.74 9.84 7.31
N PHE A 205 -5.63 9.17 8.02
CA PHE A 205 -6.55 8.18 7.45
C PHE A 205 -7.94 8.74 7.22
N ALA A 206 -8.55 8.37 6.09
CA ALA A 206 -9.87 8.82 5.69
C ALA A 206 -10.69 7.70 5.04
N GLU A 207 -11.99 7.66 5.30
CA GLU A 207 -12.92 6.74 4.65
C GLU A 207 -14.26 7.42 4.39
N ALA A 208 -14.81 7.22 3.18
CA ALA A 208 -16.14 7.70 2.81
C ALA A 208 -16.80 6.78 1.77
N GLY A 209 -18.11 6.61 1.86
CA GLY A 209 -18.91 5.88 0.87
C GLY A 209 -18.66 4.37 0.81
N SER A 210 -17.91 3.78 1.74
CA SER A 210 -17.66 2.33 1.76
C SER A 210 -18.93 1.55 2.05
N THR A 211 -19.05 0.37 1.45
CA THR A 211 -20.18 -0.56 1.58
C THR A 211 -19.69 -1.98 1.91
N GLY A 212 -20.60 -2.91 2.18
CA GLY A 212 -20.29 -4.31 2.46
C GLY A 212 -20.19 -4.64 3.95
N ALA A 213 -19.94 -5.91 4.27
CA ALA A 213 -19.96 -6.42 5.64
C ALA A 213 -18.84 -5.87 6.53
N GLY A 214 -17.75 -5.37 5.95
CA GLY A 214 -16.65 -4.73 6.66
C GLY A 214 -16.80 -3.21 6.80
N ALA A 215 -17.85 -2.62 6.20
CA ALA A 215 -18.16 -1.22 6.41
C ALA A 215 -18.82 -1.03 7.79
N ALA A 216 -18.16 -0.30 8.66
CA ALA A 216 -18.61 -0.03 10.01
C ALA A 216 -18.44 1.46 10.34
N GLU A 217 -19.00 1.91 11.43
CA GLU A 217 -18.70 3.22 11.96
C GLU A 217 -17.27 3.25 12.48
N ARG A 218 -16.44 4.08 11.87
CA ARG A 218 -15.01 4.22 12.23
C ARG A 218 -14.84 5.11 13.45
N PRO A 219 -13.77 4.89 14.24
CA PRO A 219 -13.41 5.75 15.36
C PRO A 219 -13.28 7.23 14.95
N ASP A 220 -13.46 8.15 15.91
CA ASP A 220 -13.46 9.61 15.67
C ASP A 220 -12.14 10.16 15.10
N TRP A 221 -11.03 9.46 15.31
CA TRP A 221 -9.73 9.84 14.74
C TRP A 221 -9.59 9.54 13.23
N VAL A 222 -10.49 8.74 12.65
CA VAL A 222 -10.57 8.51 11.21
C VAL A 222 -11.40 9.65 10.57
N LYS A 223 -10.82 10.33 9.60
CA LYS A 223 -11.52 11.38 8.85
C LYS A 223 -12.68 10.79 8.06
N LYS A 224 -13.83 11.43 8.17
CA LYS A 224 -15.07 11.08 7.44
C LYS A 224 -15.39 12.20 6.45
N PRO A 225 -14.68 12.31 5.32
CA PRO A 225 -14.93 13.40 4.36
C PRO A 225 -16.37 13.36 3.84
N SER A 226 -16.96 14.54 3.69
CA SER A 226 -18.24 14.71 2.98
C SER A 226 -18.10 14.26 1.52
N ALA A 227 -19.20 14.01 0.84
CA ALA A 227 -19.20 13.65 -0.58
C ALA A 227 -18.44 14.67 -1.45
N ALA A 228 -18.53 15.96 -1.15
CA ALA A 228 -17.82 17.02 -1.86
C ALA A 228 -16.29 16.95 -1.61
N GLU A 229 -15.88 16.73 -0.36
CA GLU A 229 -14.45 16.60 -0.01
C GLU A 229 -13.85 15.31 -0.59
N ALA A 230 -14.58 14.20 -0.58
CA ALA A 230 -14.18 12.95 -1.21
C ALA A 230 -14.01 13.10 -2.72
N ALA A 231 -14.96 13.78 -3.39
CA ALA A 231 -14.87 14.07 -4.82
C ALA A 231 -13.70 14.98 -5.16
N ASP A 232 -13.39 15.99 -4.34
CA ASP A 232 -12.20 16.85 -4.53
C ASP A 232 -10.91 16.06 -4.34
N LEU A 233 -10.83 15.21 -3.31
CA LEU A 233 -9.66 14.35 -3.09
C LEU A 233 -9.42 13.42 -4.28
N LEU A 234 -10.46 12.76 -4.78
CA LEU A 234 -10.37 11.90 -5.97
C LEU A 234 -9.94 12.68 -7.20
N LYS A 235 -10.49 13.88 -7.41
CA LYS A 235 -10.08 14.77 -8.54
C LYS A 235 -8.60 15.12 -8.45
N ARG A 236 -8.09 15.45 -7.27
CA ARG A 236 -6.65 15.73 -7.05
C ARG A 236 -5.80 14.49 -7.30
N ALA A 237 -6.23 13.32 -6.82
CA ALA A 237 -5.52 12.06 -7.02
C ALA A 237 -5.45 11.70 -8.52
N ARG A 238 -6.55 11.83 -9.27
CA ARG A 238 -6.57 11.65 -10.72
C ARG A 238 -5.65 12.61 -11.44
N LYS A 239 -5.70 13.91 -11.10
CA LYS A 239 -4.79 14.90 -11.68
C LYS A 239 -3.32 14.59 -11.42
N ARG A 240 -3.00 14.02 -10.26
CA ARG A 240 -1.63 13.72 -9.85
C ARG A 240 -1.10 12.42 -10.44
N CYS A 241 -1.90 11.36 -10.40
CA CYS A 241 -1.45 10.00 -10.69
C CYS A 241 -1.83 9.50 -12.08
N ARG A 242 -3.02 9.88 -12.58
CA ARG A 242 -3.49 9.44 -13.91
C ARG A 242 -2.83 10.26 -15.01
N PRO A 243 -2.14 9.63 -15.97
CA PRO A 243 -1.59 10.35 -17.12
C PRO A 243 -2.72 10.96 -17.97
N VAL A 244 -2.43 12.10 -18.53
CA VAL A 244 -3.30 12.77 -19.52
C VAL A 244 -3.20 12.04 -20.85
#